data_ce72b0172de55bd80b4d19d4ecbce38c
#
_entry.id   ce72b0172de55bd80b4d19d4ecbce38c
#
_cell.length_a   1.000
_cell.length_b   1.000
_cell.length_c   1.000
_cell.angle_alpha   90.00
_cell.angle_beta   90.00
_cell.angle_gamma   90.00
#
_symmetry.space_group_name_H-M   'P 1'
#
loop_
_entity.id
_entity.type
_entity.pdbx_description
1 polymer ?
#
loop_
_entity_poly.entity_id
_entity_poly.type
_entity_poly.pdbx_seq_one_letter_code
_entity_poly.pdbx_strand_id
1 'polypeptide(L)'
;VFAEKITWKLSDAQKLELGDCEFDAVFSRNVTWNLENPGQAYEEWVRVLKPGGLLCNFDADWYGHLYDEEKRSGYEKDRQRVEEKNLEDYYTGTDIERMEAIARQVPLSRQKRPQWDVEALKNAGLTEVSCDTEVWKQVWTEEEIANNGSTPIFLLSGKKRESFCLNHISVEPGNVWTGYLELGQGEFRLPAAVLHGTRPGKTMLITAGVHGGEYVGIQAAIELAQKLKIQKVAGTIIIVKVINVPAFERRNGSMGLTDGKNLNREFPGNPKGTEMERLAWAVSHELQPVADYYIDLHSGDDYEQLTSYVYYAGMADEKTFSQSRRMAEQVDVPYMVRSNVASGGAYNYAASQGIPSILIERGGMGAWTSEEVRSTRRDVRNILCHLGIYQGKKDYRTYYPLDVTDICYQDASRDGLWYPFKKPGDMIREGEILGEVRDYEGGLLELSVAEYDGVILYQTGTLQVLGDGPMIAYGKIVNPYDERKERIVSYWEKRSGDFLEHKRAELHSPMSERWLYEIKNQLPQDRNLRILDVGCGAGFFSVLLAKEGYQVSCICCADCFFYLSHKIKVSRSVKNID
;
A
#
# COMPACT_ATOMS: atom_id res chain seq x y z
N VAL A 1 27.40 49.77 -4.93
CA VAL A 1 26.35 49.72 -5.94
C VAL A 1 25.31 48.61 -5.61
N PHE A 2 25.59 47.62 -4.76
CA PHE A 2 24.69 46.51 -4.44
C PHE A 2 24.19 46.50 -2.99
N ALA A 3 24.71 47.34 -2.09
CA ALA A 3 24.40 47.35 -0.65
C ALA A 3 22.92 47.53 -0.33
N GLU A 4 22.20 48.31 -1.13
CA GLU A 4 20.76 48.57 -0.96
C GLU A 4 19.84 47.40 -1.31
N LYS A 5 20.40 46.32 -1.93
CA LYS A 5 19.68 45.09 -2.31
C LYS A 5 19.93 43.92 -1.34
N ILE A 6 20.77 44.13 -0.32
CA ILE A 6 21.19 43.06 0.60
C ILE A 6 20.70 43.41 2.00
N THR A 7 19.92 42.54 2.59
CA THR A 7 19.52 42.61 4.00
C THR A 7 20.39 41.64 4.81
N TRP A 8 21.15 42.15 5.77
CA TRP A 8 21.98 41.35 6.66
C TRP A 8 21.23 41.01 7.94
N LYS A 9 21.22 39.71 8.33
CA LYS A 9 20.58 39.24 9.53
C LYS A 9 21.48 38.23 10.24
N LEU A 10 21.70 38.41 11.54
CA LEU A 10 22.40 37.43 12.37
C LEU A 10 21.35 36.44 12.90
N SER A 11 21.50 35.17 12.61
CA SER A 11 20.58 34.11 13.06
C SER A 11 21.31 32.77 13.14
N ASP A 12 20.80 31.83 13.95
CA ASP A 12 21.23 30.43 13.94
C ASP A 12 20.72 29.75 12.67
N ALA A 13 21.60 29.12 11.92
CA ALA A 13 21.24 28.38 10.70
C ALA A 13 20.30 27.19 10.94
N GLN A 14 20.25 26.69 12.18
CA GLN A 14 19.40 25.58 12.62
C GLN A 14 18.03 26.07 13.13
N LYS A 15 17.87 27.38 13.33
CA LYS A 15 16.64 28.01 13.80
C LYS A 15 16.54 29.43 13.26
N LEU A 16 16.03 29.54 12.04
CA LEU A 16 15.93 30.82 11.36
C LEU A 16 14.78 31.65 11.93
N GLU A 17 15.05 32.92 12.28
CA GLU A 17 14.02 33.90 12.68
C GLU A 17 13.39 34.55 11.43
N LEU A 18 12.84 33.69 10.56
CA LEU A 18 12.21 34.04 9.28
C LEU A 18 10.83 33.37 9.19
N GLY A 19 9.91 33.94 8.44
CA GLY A 19 8.59 33.38 8.17
C GLY A 19 8.65 32.14 7.29
N ASP A 20 7.56 31.38 7.28
CA ASP A 20 7.40 30.25 6.38
C ASP A 20 7.19 30.72 4.95
N CYS A 21 7.73 30.00 3.97
CA CYS A 21 7.45 30.27 2.54
C CYS A 21 7.81 31.70 2.08
N GLU A 22 8.88 32.28 2.56
CA GLU A 22 9.31 33.63 2.18
C GLU A 22 10.20 33.66 0.93
N PHE A 23 11.01 32.61 0.68
CA PHE A 23 12.11 32.65 -0.30
C PHE A 23 11.88 31.74 -1.50
N ASP A 24 12.26 32.21 -2.68
CA ASP A 24 12.23 31.44 -3.92
C ASP A 24 13.42 30.47 -4.03
N ALA A 25 14.54 30.81 -3.37
CA ALA A 25 15.73 29.97 -3.31
C ALA A 25 16.51 30.14 -2.00
N VAL A 26 17.14 29.08 -1.54
CA VAL A 26 18.10 29.06 -0.42
C VAL A 26 19.43 28.51 -0.92
N PHE A 27 20.50 29.26 -0.67
CA PHE A 27 21.87 28.86 -0.98
C PHE A 27 22.68 28.76 0.30
N SER A 28 23.48 27.70 0.41
CA SER A 28 24.43 27.51 1.49
C SER A 28 25.78 27.05 0.95
N ARG A 29 26.87 27.46 1.60
CA ARG A 29 28.22 26.99 1.27
C ARG A 29 29.03 26.80 2.54
N ASN A 30 29.57 25.58 2.75
CA ASN A 30 30.46 25.23 3.86
C ASN A 30 29.83 25.51 5.25
N VAL A 31 28.55 25.18 5.44
CA VAL A 31 27.84 25.44 6.69
C VAL A 31 27.49 24.14 7.42
N THR A 32 26.94 23.15 6.70
CA THR A 32 26.31 21.98 7.35
C THR A 32 27.30 21.09 8.10
N TRP A 33 28.56 21.02 7.66
CA TRP A 33 29.57 20.15 8.23
C TRP A 33 29.87 20.44 9.71
N ASN A 34 29.67 21.67 10.19
CA ASN A 34 30.00 22.12 11.55
C ASN A 34 28.77 22.34 12.45
N LEU A 35 27.56 21.99 11.99
CA LEU A 35 26.34 22.17 12.76
C LEU A 35 26.15 21.05 13.79
N GLU A 36 25.59 21.41 14.93
CA GLU A 36 25.19 20.46 15.99
C GLU A 36 24.00 19.59 15.54
N ASN A 37 23.04 20.18 14.83
CA ASN A 37 21.84 19.53 14.31
C ASN A 37 21.64 19.82 12.81
N PRO A 38 22.43 19.24 11.91
CA PRO A 38 22.36 19.54 10.47
C PRO A 38 21.02 19.12 9.84
N GLY A 39 20.35 18.11 10.37
CA GLY A 39 18.99 17.73 9.93
C GLY A 39 17.98 18.83 10.21
N GLN A 40 18.02 19.44 11.39
CA GLN A 40 17.17 20.57 11.74
C GLN A 40 17.44 21.79 10.84
N ALA A 41 18.70 22.03 10.50
CA ALA A 41 19.04 23.12 9.57
C ALA A 41 18.38 22.89 8.20
N TYR A 42 18.42 21.68 7.66
CA TYR A 42 17.73 21.35 6.42
C TYR A 42 16.21 21.53 6.53
N GLU A 43 15.59 21.13 7.62
CA GLU A 43 14.17 21.36 7.86
C GLU A 43 13.83 22.85 7.87
N GLU A 44 14.63 23.68 8.55
CA GLU A 44 14.45 25.14 8.60
C GLU A 44 14.63 25.79 7.22
N TRP A 45 15.65 25.37 6.47
CA TRP A 45 15.90 25.92 5.12
C TRP A 45 14.77 25.56 4.15
N VAL A 46 14.19 24.37 4.28
CA VAL A 46 13.02 23.95 3.51
C VAL A 46 11.77 24.69 3.98
N ARG A 47 11.62 24.94 5.29
CA ARG A 47 10.47 25.68 5.84
C ARG A 47 10.34 27.07 5.22
N VAL A 48 11.43 27.81 5.14
CA VAL A 48 11.44 29.18 4.61
C VAL A 48 11.33 29.27 3.08
N LEU A 49 11.55 28.19 2.34
CA LEU A 49 11.32 28.14 0.90
C LEU A 49 9.83 28.21 0.57
N LYS A 50 9.46 28.94 -0.47
CA LYS A 50 8.15 28.85 -1.10
C LYS A 50 7.93 27.47 -1.72
N PRO A 51 6.67 27.00 -1.89
CA PRO A 51 6.38 25.84 -2.72
C PRO A 51 7.02 26.00 -4.11
N GLY A 52 7.69 24.94 -4.61
CA GLY A 52 8.48 24.98 -5.84
C GLY A 52 9.85 25.66 -5.72
N GLY A 53 10.18 26.26 -4.56
CA GLY A 53 11.46 26.93 -4.33
C GLY A 53 12.65 25.99 -4.32
N LEU A 54 13.82 26.50 -4.69
CA LEU A 54 15.06 25.73 -4.89
C LEU A 54 15.98 25.84 -3.67
N LEU A 55 16.53 24.71 -3.20
CA LEU A 55 17.65 24.66 -2.26
C LEU A 55 18.91 24.21 -2.99
N CYS A 56 20.03 24.91 -2.76
CA CYS A 56 21.37 24.54 -3.19
C CYS A 56 22.33 24.59 -2.01
N ASN A 57 22.95 23.48 -1.67
CA ASN A 57 23.99 23.43 -0.63
C ASN A 57 25.32 22.92 -1.21
N PHE A 58 26.34 23.74 -1.14
CA PHE A 58 27.73 23.39 -1.48
C PHE A 58 28.45 23.03 -0.19
N ASP A 59 28.87 21.79 -0.05
CA ASP A 59 29.62 21.35 1.15
C ASP A 59 30.58 20.20 0.80
N ALA A 60 31.38 19.76 1.76
CA ALA A 60 32.28 18.63 1.60
C ALA A 60 32.31 17.77 2.86
N ASP A 61 32.89 16.59 2.73
CA ASP A 61 33.17 15.70 3.86
C ASP A 61 34.52 16.07 4.52
N TRP A 62 34.61 17.34 5.01
CA TRP A 62 35.85 17.98 5.46
C TRP A 62 36.66 17.16 6.47
N TYR A 63 35.98 16.44 7.37
CA TYR A 63 36.64 15.71 8.46
C TYR A 63 36.37 14.19 8.44
N GLY A 64 35.91 13.65 7.31
CA GLY A 64 35.75 12.21 7.13
C GLY A 64 37.06 11.43 7.29
N HIS A 65 38.21 12.08 7.03
CA HIS A 65 39.55 11.53 7.23
C HIS A 65 39.88 11.18 8.71
N LEU A 66 39.11 11.71 9.67
CA LEU A 66 39.25 11.36 11.09
C LEU A 66 38.73 9.95 11.42
N TYR A 67 37.93 9.35 10.53
CA TYR A 67 37.25 8.09 10.75
C TYR A 67 37.43 7.06 9.63
N ASP A 68 38.11 7.45 8.54
CA ASP A 68 38.34 6.63 7.35
C ASP A 68 39.80 6.71 6.93
N GLU A 69 40.49 5.56 6.89
CA GLU A 69 41.94 5.50 6.59
C GLU A 69 42.25 5.87 5.13
N GLU A 70 41.39 5.54 4.19
CA GLU A 70 41.58 5.89 2.78
C GLU A 70 41.51 7.41 2.59
N LYS A 71 40.55 8.06 3.24
CA LYS A 71 40.42 9.53 3.25
C LYS A 71 41.60 10.18 3.97
N ARG A 72 42.11 9.57 5.04
CA ARG A 72 43.30 10.05 5.75
C ARG A 72 44.53 10.03 4.82
N SER A 73 44.73 8.92 4.11
CA SER A 73 45.83 8.84 3.13
C SER A 73 45.69 9.88 2.02
N GLY A 74 44.45 10.17 1.59
CA GLY A 74 44.14 11.24 0.64
C GLY A 74 44.52 12.62 1.17
N TYR A 75 44.09 12.93 2.40
CA TYR A 75 44.43 14.19 3.09
C TYR A 75 45.94 14.41 3.22
N GLU A 76 46.69 13.36 3.60
CA GLU A 76 48.15 13.42 3.70
C GLU A 76 48.80 13.69 2.34
N LYS A 77 48.30 13.09 1.26
CA LYS A 77 48.76 13.36 -0.12
C LYS A 77 48.47 14.80 -0.57
N ASP A 78 47.38 15.39 -0.14
CA ASP A 78 47.09 16.79 -0.43
C ASP A 78 48.12 17.71 0.24
N ARG A 79 48.49 17.45 1.50
CA ARG A 79 49.53 18.20 2.21
C ARG A 79 50.89 18.08 1.49
N GLN A 80 51.27 16.87 1.06
CA GLN A 80 52.49 16.66 0.28
C GLN A 80 52.47 17.43 -1.06
N ARG A 81 51.33 17.41 -1.76
CA ARG A 81 51.16 18.13 -3.04
C ARG A 81 51.30 19.64 -2.89
N VAL A 82 50.78 20.22 -1.82
CA VAL A 82 50.91 21.65 -1.51
C VAL A 82 52.35 22.01 -1.28
N GLU A 83 53.08 21.19 -0.49
CA GLU A 83 54.51 21.36 -0.22
C GLU A 83 55.35 21.24 -1.51
N GLU A 84 55.13 20.19 -2.31
CA GLU A 84 55.87 19.96 -3.58
C GLU A 84 55.68 21.10 -4.59
N LYS A 85 54.45 21.69 -4.62
CA LYS A 85 54.15 22.79 -5.54
C LYS A 85 54.49 24.17 -4.96
N ASN A 86 54.98 24.24 -3.73
CA ASN A 86 55.25 25.48 -2.99
C ASN A 86 54.08 26.46 -3.01
N LEU A 87 52.87 25.93 -2.77
CA LEU A 87 51.62 26.70 -2.66
C LEU A 87 51.36 27.08 -1.21
N GLU A 88 50.43 28.06 -1.01
CA GLU A 88 49.96 28.38 0.32
C GLU A 88 49.15 27.19 0.89
N ASP A 89 49.58 26.70 2.05
CA ASP A 89 48.86 25.67 2.78
C ASP A 89 47.78 26.31 3.66
N TYR A 90 46.51 26.07 3.34
CA TYR A 90 45.36 26.64 4.06
C TYR A 90 45.29 26.22 5.53
N TYR A 91 46.03 25.19 5.93
CA TYR A 91 46.05 24.67 7.29
C TYR A 91 47.19 25.20 8.15
N THR A 92 48.24 25.79 7.57
CA THR A 92 49.43 26.27 8.31
C THR A 92 49.14 27.41 9.27
N GLY A 93 48.06 28.17 9.08
CA GLY A 93 47.62 29.26 9.96
C GLY A 93 46.60 28.85 11.02
N THR A 94 46.23 27.57 11.09
CA THR A 94 45.17 27.08 11.97
C THR A 94 45.69 26.13 13.05
N ASP A 95 45.04 26.13 14.22
CA ASP A 95 45.26 25.12 15.26
C ASP A 95 44.53 23.83 14.85
N ILE A 96 45.23 22.98 14.08
CA ILE A 96 44.69 21.75 13.50
C ILE A 96 44.18 20.81 14.59
N GLU A 97 44.93 20.63 15.68
CA GLU A 97 44.54 19.73 16.78
C GLU A 97 43.21 20.17 17.41
N ARG A 98 43.05 21.47 17.63
CA ARG A 98 41.81 22.03 18.16
C ARG A 98 40.64 21.90 17.21
N MET A 99 40.88 22.14 15.92
CA MET A 99 39.85 21.99 14.88
C MET A 99 39.41 20.53 14.73
N GLU A 100 40.31 19.57 14.73
CA GLU A 100 39.98 18.15 14.73
C GLU A 100 39.24 17.72 16.01
N ALA A 101 39.62 18.26 17.16
CA ALA A 101 38.93 18.00 18.44
C ALA A 101 37.47 18.49 18.40
N ILE A 102 37.20 19.63 17.77
CA ILE A 102 35.84 20.13 17.50
C ILE A 102 35.14 19.23 16.49
N ALA A 103 35.77 18.91 15.36
CA ALA A 103 35.22 18.09 14.31
C ALA A 103 34.82 16.68 14.79
N ARG A 104 35.52 16.13 15.78
CA ARG A 104 35.14 14.85 16.43
C ARG A 104 33.83 14.92 17.19
N GLN A 105 33.33 16.11 17.54
CA GLN A 105 32.10 16.32 18.30
C GLN A 105 30.90 16.59 17.39
N VAL A 106 31.10 17.02 16.14
CA VAL A 106 30.01 17.31 15.20
C VAL A 106 29.52 16.04 14.49
N PRO A 107 28.20 15.90 14.31
CA PRO A 107 27.59 14.66 13.83
C PRO A 107 28.05 14.23 12.44
N LEU A 108 28.24 15.18 11.51
CA LEU A 108 28.50 14.86 10.10
C LEU A 108 29.89 14.30 9.83
N SER A 109 30.87 14.54 10.70
CA SER A 109 32.21 13.96 10.56
C SER A 109 32.23 12.42 10.58
N ARG A 110 31.19 11.80 11.12
CA ARG A 110 31.02 10.33 11.19
C ARG A 110 30.05 9.77 10.15
N GLN A 111 29.42 10.62 9.36
CA GLN A 111 28.43 10.20 8.38
C GLN A 111 29.06 9.97 7.00
N LYS A 112 28.45 9.09 6.22
CA LYS A 112 28.82 8.94 4.81
C LYS A 112 28.20 10.07 4.00
N ARG A 113 28.96 11.09 3.71
CA ARG A 113 28.56 12.21 2.88
C ARG A 113 28.98 11.99 1.42
N PRO A 114 28.18 12.42 0.42
CA PRO A 114 26.93 13.19 0.53
C PRO A 114 25.66 12.34 0.71
N GLN A 115 25.76 11.01 0.85
CA GLN A 115 24.61 10.13 0.90
C GLN A 115 23.65 10.47 2.05
N TRP A 116 24.21 10.74 3.24
CA TRP A 116 23.42 11.17 4.40
C TRP A 116 22.62 12.45 4.11
N ASP A 117 23.27 13.42 3.46
CA ASP A 117 22.64 14.71 3.14
C ASP A 117 21.47 14.55 2.15
N VAL A 118 21.62 13.70 1.13
CA VAL A 118 20.56 13.39 0.17
C VAL A 118 19.32 12.84 0.88
N GLU A 119 19.50 11.91 1.81
CA GLU A 119 18.39 11.34 2.58
C GLU A 119 17.80 12.38 3.55
N ALA A 120 18.62 13.20 4.19
CA ALA A 120 18.15 14.27 5.08
C ALA A 120 17.31 15.31 4.33
N LEU A 121 17.73 15.72 3.13
CA LEU A 121 16.96 16.66 2.28
C LEU A 121 15.62 16.07 1.81
N LYS A 122 15.58 14.80 1.43
CA LYS A 122 14.34 14.10 1.11
C LYS A 122 13.40 14.03 2.31
N ASN A 123 13.93 13.72 3.49
CA ASN A 123 13.16 13.68 4.73
C ASN A 123 12.65 15.06 5.15
N ALA A 124 13.41 16.14 4.85
CA ALA A 124 12.97 17.51 5.05
C ALA A 124 11.87 17.96 4.08
N GLY A 125 11.56 17.18 3.04
CA GLY A 125 10.43 17.42 2.11
C GLY A 125 10.83 17.96 0.74
N LEU A 126 12.11 17.89 0.36
CA LEU A 126 12.53 18.23 -0.99
C LEU A 126 12.22 17.10 -1.99
N THR A 127 11.85 17.48 -3.18
CA THR A 127 11.72 16.64 -4.37
C THR A 127 12.88 16.93 -5.35
N GLU A 128 13.04 16.09 -6.35
CA GLU A 128 14.09 16.24 -7.37
C GLU A 128 15.48 16.39 -6.76
N VAL A 129 15.74 15.73 -5.62
CA VAL A 129 17.02 15.83 -4.92
C VAL A 129 18.13 15.21 -5.76
N SER A 130 19.11 16.01 -6.13
CA SER A 130 20.30 15.60 -6.87
C SER A 130 21.57 15.96 -6.14
N CYS A 131 22.66 15.27 -6.48
CA CYS A 131 24.00 15.53 -5.97
C CYS A 131 25.00 15.52 -7.13
N ASP A 132 25.68 16.64 -7.33
CA ASP A 132 26.81 16.75 -8.25
C ASP A 132 28.11 16.70 -7.45
N THR A 133 28.84 15.60 -7.56
CA THR A 133 30.15 15.38 -6.90
C THR A 133 31.33 15.92 -7.72
N GLU A 134 31.07 16.46 -8.90
CA GLU A 134 32.07 16.96 -9.82
C GLU A 134 32.09 18.49 -9.94
N VAL A 135 31.17 19.19 -9.22
CA VAL A 135 31.04 20.66 -9.26
C VAL A 135 32.33 21.40 -8.96
N TRP A 136 33.19 20.84 -8.10
CA TRP A 136 34.49 21.40 -7.74
C TRP A 136 35.40 21.63 -8.95
N LYS A 137 35.31 20.80 -9.99
CA LYS A 137 36.11 20.95 -11.23
C LYS A 137 35.78 22.24 -11.99
N GLN A 138 34.60 22.81 -11.74
CA GLN A 138 34.12 24.03 -12.41
C GLN A 138 34.38 25.29 -11.58
N VAL A 139 34.50 25.16 -10.26
CA VAL A 139 34.52 26.33 -9.35
C VAL A 139 35.79 26.47 -8.54
N TRP A 140 36.65 25.44 -8.46
CA TRP A 140 37.91 25.51 -7.72
C TRP A 140 39.07 25.94 -8.57
N THR A 141 39.98 26.73 -7.96
CA THR A 141 41.27 27.08 -8.51
C THR A 141 42.26 25.89 -8.40
N GLU A 142 43.38 25.96 -9.11
CA GLU A 142 44.45 24.95 -8.98
C GLU A 142 44.98 24.86 -7.56
N GLU A 143 44.99 25.96 -6.83
CA GLU A 143 45.44 26.02 -5.44
C GLU A 143 44.43 25.34 -4.49
N GLU A 144 43.13 25.57 -4.67
CA GLU A 144 42.06 24.88 -3.93
C GLU A 144 42.08 23.37 -4.20
N ILE A 145 42.32 22.96 -5.45
CA ILE A 145 42.48 21.56 -5.84
C ILE A 145 43.73 20.93 -5.18
N ALA A 146 44.84 21.65 -5.11
CA ALA A 146 46.04 21.15 -4.45
C ALA A 146 45.82 20.93 -2.96
N ASN A 147 45.14 21.87 -2.30
CA ASN A 147 44.86 21.87 -0.87
C ASN A 147 43.80 20.83 -0.44
N ASN A 148 42.74 20.60 -1.26
CA ASN A 148 41.54 19.87 -0.83
C ASN A 148 41.09 18.79 -1.83
N GLY A 149 41.95 18.37 -2.74
CA GLY A 149 41.56 17.43 -3.82
C GLY A 149 41.06 16.06 -3.35
N SER A 150 41.45 15.63 -2.15
CA SER A 150 40.93 14.40 -1.52
C SER A 150 39.53 14.57 -0.88
N THR A 151 39.13 15.82 -0.68
CA THR A 151 37.85 16.15 -0.01
C THR A 151 37.07 17.17 -0.85
N PRO A 152 36.72 16.81 -2.10
CA PRO A 152 36.06 17.73 -3.01
C PRO A 152 34.69 18.15 -2.53
N ILE A 153 34.33 19.41 -2.79
CA ILE A 153 32.95 19.86 -2.56
C ILE A 153 32.01 19.17 -3.50
N PHE A 154 30.82 18.93 -3.01
CA PHE A 154 29.65 18.48 -3.78
C PHE A 154 28.56 19.54 -3.75
N LEU A 155 27.70 19.54 -4.75
CA LEU A 155 26.48 20.35 -4.80
C LEU A 155 25.28 19.45 -4.59
N LEU A 156 24.53 19.72 -3.54
CA LEU A 156 23.19 19.19 -3.33
C LEU A 156 22.16 20.19 -3.82
N SER A 157 21.18 19.75 -4.59
CA SER A 157 20.06 20.59 -4.98
C SER A 157 18.75 19.83 -4.89
N GLY A 158 17.66 20.56 -4.67
CA GLY A 158 16.31 20.01 -4.63
C GLY A 158 15.27 21.11 -4.57
N LYS A 159 14.03 20.78 -4.94
CA LYS A 159 12.91 21.70 -4.91
C LYS A 159 11.95 21.40 -3.77
N LYS A 160 11.46 22.42 -3.08
CA LYS A 160 10.35 22.26 -2.15
C LYS A 160 9.12 21.81 -2.93
N ARG A 161 8.38 20.86 -2.36
CA ARG A 161 7.17 20.35 -2.99
C ARG A 161 6.19 21.47 -3.27
N GLU A 162 5.57 21.42 -4.45
CA GLU A 162 4.52 22.37 -4.83
C GLU A 162 3.24 22.17 -4.01
N SER A 163 2.39 23.18 -3.95
CA SER A 163 1.07 23.08 -3.34
C SER A 163 0.23 22.03 -4.08
N PHE A 164 -0.56 21.29 -3.34
CA PHE A 164 -1.58 20.43 -3.93
C PHE A 164 -2.78 21.27 -4.35
N CYS A 165 -3.13 21.21 -5.63
CA CYS A 165 -4.26 21.94 -6.19
C CYS A 165 -5.37 20.99 -6.63
N LEU A 166 -6.61 21.29 -6.23
CA LEU A 166 -7.82 20.59 -6.64
C LEU A 166 -8.96 21.60 -6.79
N ASN A 167 -9.43 21.83 -8.00
CA ASN A 167 -10.41 22.87 -8.32
C ASN A 167 -10.01 24.23 -7.71
N HIS A 168 -10.83 24.79 -6.83
CA HIS A 168 -10.57 26.08 -6.15
C HIS A 168 -9.67 25.96 -4.90
N ILE A 169 -9.26 24.74 -4.54
CA ILE A 169 -8.47 24.46 -3.34
C ILE A 169 -6.99 24.42 -3.69
N SER A 170 -6.18 25.15 -2.91
CA SER A 170 -4.73 25.03 -2.92
C SER A 170 -4.24 24.80 -1.49
N VAL A 171 -3.46 23.73 -1.28
CA VAL A 171 -2.96 23.33 0.03
C VAL A 171 -1.45 23.22 0.00
N GLU A 172 -0.78 24.06 0.76
CA GLU A 172 0.66 24.05 0.87
C GLU A 172 1.17 22.78 1.60
N PRO A 173 2.41 22.33 1.32
CA PRO A 173 3.01 21.22 2.03
C PRO A 173 3.04 21.46 3.56
N GLY A 174 2.66 20.43 4.31
CA GLY A 174 2.57 20.47 5.78
C GLY A 174 1.26 21.03 6.32
N ASN A 175 0.31 21.40 5.46
CA ASN A 175 -0.95 22.00 5.84
C ASN A 175 -2.15 21.07 5.64
N VAL A 176 -3.22 21.41 6.33
CA VAL A 176 -4.53 20.75 6.24
C VAL A 176 -5.55 21.81 5.84
N TRP A 177 -6.28 21.52 4.77
CA TRP A 177 -7.46 22.28 4.39
C TRP A 177 -8.72 21.52 4.80
N THR A 178 -9.73 22.22 5.26
CA THR A 178 -11.07 21.68 5.56
C THR A 178 -12.13 22.68 5.11
N GLY A 179 -13.16 22.16 4.45
CA GLY A 179 -14.22 23.02 3.91
C GLY A 179 -15.17 22.25 3.00
N TYR A 180 -15.73 22.93 2.06
CA TYR A 180 -16.57 22.36 1.02
C TYR A 180 -15.81 22.32 -0.30
N LEU A 181 -15.57 21.14 -0.82
CA LEU A 181 -15.06 20.91 -2.17
C LEU A 181 -16.21 21.11 -3.17
N GLU A 182 -16.01 22.00 -4.14
CA GLU A 182 -16.98 22.26 -5.19
C GLU A 182 -16.64 21.44 -6.44
N LEU A 183 -17.60 20.63 -6.92
CA LEU A 183 -17.52 19.85 -8.15
C LEU A 183 -18.65 20.25 -9.09
N GLY A 184 -18.55 19.85 -10.37
CA GLY A 184 -19.59 20.14 -11.37
C GLY A 184 -19.80 21.64 -11.56
N GLN A 185 -18.70 22.45 -11.63
CA GLN A 185 -18.75 23.91 -11.73
C GLN A 185 -19.50 24.60 -10.56
N GLY A 186 -19.45 23.98 -9.37
CA GLY A 186 -20.07 24.50 -8.15
C GLY A 186 -21.48 23.98 -7.88
N GLU A 187 -22.00 23.09 -8.72
CA GLU A 187 -23.31 22.45 -8.49
C GLU A 187 -23.32 21.61 -7.22
N PHE A 188 -22.21 20.87 -6.97
CA PHE A 188 -22.09 19.97 -5.81
C PHE A 188 -21.08 20.52 -4.83
N ARG A 189 -21.49 20.67 -3.56
CA ARG A 189 -20.65 21.14 -2.46
C ARG A 189 -20.50 20.04 -1.43
N LEU A 190 -19.33 19.39 -1.42
CA LEU A 190 -19.04 18.20 -0.64
C LEU A 190 -18.17 18.54 0.58
N PRO A 191 -18.55 18.18 1.82
CA PRO A 191 -17.73 18.42 3.00
C PRO A 191 -16.47 17.55 2.95
N ALA A 192 -15.30 18.19 2.86
CA ALA A 192 -14.04 17.52 2.63
C ALA A 192 -12.90 18.01 3.54
N ALA A 193 -11.80 17.28 3.53
CA ALA A 193 -10.52 17.68 4.06
C ALA A 193 -9.40 17.20 3.12
N VAL A 194 -8.35 18.00 3.00
CA VAL A 194 -7.13 17.67 2.25
C VAL A 194 -5.94 17.84 3.17
N LEU A 195 -5.21 16.75 3.40
CA LEU A 195 -3.97 16.75 4.17
C LEU A 195 -2.80 16.61 3.18
N HIS A 196 -2.00 17.65 3.00
CA HIS A 196 -0.86 17.65 2.08
C HIS A 196 0.45 17.63 2.88
N GLY A 197 1.12 16.47 2.96
CA GLY A 197 2.34 16.28 3.74
C GLY A 197 3.55 17.01 3.14
N THR A 198 4.55 17.31 3.96
CA THR A 198 5.82 17.90 3.49
C THR A 198 6.65 16.92 2.66
N ARG A 199 6.54 15.62 2.95
CA ARG A 199 7.30 14.58 2.24
C ARG A 199 6.59 14.18 0.95
N PRO A 200 7.34 13.93 -0.14
CA PRO A 200 6.77 13.39 -1.37
C PRO A 200 6.13 12.03 -1.13
N GLY A 201 5.09 11.73 -1.89
CA GLY A 201 4.35 10.46 -1.77
C GLY A 201 3.14 10.45 -2.68
N LYS A 202 2.34 9.42 -2.53
CA LYS A 202 1.14 9.15 -3.32
C LYS A 202 -0.08 9.90 -2.79
N THR A 203 -1.09 10.06 -3.64
CA THR A 203 -2.38 10.65 -3.28
C THR A 203 -3.39 9.53 -2.99
N MET A 204 -3.95 9.55 -1.78
CA MET A 204 -5.07 8.68 -1.37
C MET A 204 -6.37 9.47 -1.38
N LEU A 205 -7.36 8.99 -2.11
CA LEU A 205 -8.74 9.44 -2.02
C LEU A 205 -9.52 8.53 -1.08
N ILE A 206 -10.24 9.12 -0.14
CA ILE A 206 -11.15 8.43 0.77
C ILE A 206 -12.51 9.10 0.65
N THR A 207 -13.54 8.34 0.29
CA THR A 207 -14.92 8.82 0.23
C THR A 207 -15.79 8.09 1.22
N ALA A 208 -16.86 8.74 1.64
CA ALA A 208 -17.94 8.17 2.41
C ALA A 208 -19.28 8.81 2.02
N GLY A 209 -20.36 8.19 2.38
CA GLY A 209 -21.70 8.73 2.13
C GLY A 209 -22.02 8.86 0.63
N VAL A 210 -21.56 7.94 -0.20
CA VAL A 210 -22.12 7.68 -1.54
C VAL A 210 -23.59 7.33 -1.37
N HIS A 211 -23.90 6.55 -0.35
CA HIS A 211 -25.26 6.39 0.19
C HIS A 211 -25.39 7.22 1.48
N GLY A 212 -26.40 8.09 1.52
CA GLY A 212 -26.56 9.05 2.62
C GLY A 212 -26.96 8.42 3.95
N GLY A 213 -27.51 7.20 3.96
CA GLY A 213 -27.91 6.43 5.15
C GLY A 213 -26.79 5.63 5.82
N GLU A 214 -25.58 5.66 5.29
CA GLU A 214 -24.45 4.81 5.73
C GLU A 214 -23.52 5.56 6.70
N TYR A 215 -23.91 5.61 7.96
CA TYR A 215 -23.32 6.53 8.94
C TYR A 215 -21.97 6.11 9.48
N VAL A 216 -21.61 4.82 9.49
CA VAL A 216 -20.29 4.35 9.99
C VAL A 216 -19.16 4.93 9.15
N GLY A 217 -19.28 4.84 7.82
CA GLY A 217 -18.30 5.39 6.88
C GLY A 217 -18.17 6.91 7.01
N ILE A 218 -19.30 7.60 7.07
CA ILE A 218 -19.38 9.07 7.23
C ILE A 218 -18.67 9.52 8.51
N GLN A 219 -19.02 8.92 9.66
CA GLN A 219 -18.41 9.27 10.95
C GLN A 219 -16.93 8.91 10.99
N ALA A 220 -16.53 7.79 10.37
CA ALA A 220 -15.11 7.41 10.27
C ALA A 220 -14.31 8.43 9.44
N ALA A 221 -14.85 8.92 8.31
CA ALA A 221 -14.23 9.94 7.48
C ALA A 221 -14.08 11.27 8.24
N ILE A 222 -15.10 11.69 9.01
CA ILE A 222 -15.03 12.87 9.87
C ILE A 222 -13.90 12.74 10.89
N GLU A 223 -13.83 11.60 11.59
CA GLU A 223 -12.80 11.37 12.59
C GLU A 223 -11.39 11.18 12.03
N LEU A 224 -11.25 10.58 10.83
CA LEU A 224 -9.98 10.50 10.11
C LEU A 224 -9.42 11.89 9.82
N ALA A 225 -10.26 12.79 9.29
CA ALA A 225 -9.87 14.17 9.00
C ALA A 225 -9.38 14.94 10.25
N GLN A 226 -9.94 14.63 11.43
CA GLN A 226 -9.57 15.27 12.69
C GLN A 226 -8.34 14.64 13.37
N LYS A 227 -8.14 13.32 13.24
CA LYS A 227 -7.18 12.55 14.04
C LYS A 227 -5.89 12.19 13.31
N LEU A 228 -5.87 12.24 11.97
CA LEU A 228 -4.64 12.06 11.22
C LEU A 228 -3.70 13.26 11.45
N LYS A 229 -2.44 12.96 11.77
CA LYS A 229 -1.43 13.98 12.04
C LYS A 229 -0.66 14.31 10.76
N ILE A 230 -0.71 15.56 10.33
CA ILE A 230 -0.09 16.02 9.08
C ILE A 230 1.40 15.71 9.01
N GLN A 231 2.14 15.81 10.13
CA GLN A 231 3.57 15.52 10.20
C GLN A 231 3.91 14.05 9.85
N LYS A 232 2.91 13.16 9.87
CA LYS A 232 3.07 11.75 9.52
C LYS A 232 2.67 11.43 8.08
N VAL A 233 2.13 12.39 7.35
CA VAL A 233 1.67 12.22 5.96
C VAL A 233 2.84 12.34 5.00
N ALA A 234 2.95 11.39 4.08
CA ALA A 234 3.77 11.47 2.88
C ALA A 234 2.83 11.45 1.66
N GLY A 235 2.93 12.45 0.80
CA GLY A 235 1.96 12.62 -0.27
C GLY A 235 0.73 13.41 0.16
N THR A 236 -0.43 13.02 -0.30
CA THR A 236 -1.70 13.74 -0.06
C THR A 236 -2.79 12.76 0.36
N ILE A 237 -3.62 13.16 1.30
CA ILE A 237 -4.83 12.42 1.67
C ILE A 237 -6.02 13.35 1.47
N ILE A 238 -6.93 12.96 0.58
CA ILE A 238 -8.19 13.65 0.32
C ILE A 238 -9.29 12.84 1.00
N ILE A 239 -10.09 13.47 1.85
CA ILE A 239 -11.19 12.83 2.56
C ILE A 239 -12.47 13.59 2.25
N VAL A 240 -13.38 12.97 1.48
CA VAL A 240 -14.72 13.48 1.26
C VAL A 240 -15.65 12.78 2.23
N LYS A 241 -16.21 13.54 3.16
CA LYS A 241 -16.94 13.00 4.30
C LYS A 241 -18.35 12.53 3.93
N VAL A 242 -18.97 13.20 2.97
CA VAL A 242 -20.27 12.83 2.41
C VAL A 242 -20.27 13.20 0.92
N ILE A 243 -20.50 12.21 0.06
CA ILE A 243 -20.65 12.43 -1.39
C ILE A 243 -22.08 12.86 -1.71
N ASN A 244 -23.08 12.07 -1.30
CA ASN A 244 -24.48 12.36 -1.54
C ASN A 244 -25.07 13.18 -0.37
N VAL A 245 -24.67 14.47 -0.30
CA VAL A 245 -25.11 15.38 0.77
C VAL A 245 -26.63 15.50 0.85
N PRO A 246 -27.39 15.66 -0.27
CA PRO A 246 -28.84 15.75 -0.20
C PRO A 246 -29.49 14.50 0.42
N ALA A 247 -29.06 13.30 0.03
CA ALA A 247 -29.60 12.05 0.61
C ALA A 247 -29.31 11.95 2.11
N PHE A 248 -28.08 12.32 2.55
CA PHE A 248 -27.71 12.36 3.96
C PHE A 248 -28.60 13.33 4.76
N GLU A 249 -28.78 14.57 4.29
CA GLU A 249 -29.55 15.61 5.00
C GLU A 249 -31.03 15.29 5.08
N ARG A 250 -31.56 14.56 4.09
CA ARG A 250 -32.99 14.20 4.00
C ARG A 250 -33.29 12.79 4.50
N ARG A 251 -32.29 12.03 4.95
CA ARG A 251 -32.41 10.63 5.39
C ARG A 251 -33.03 9.74 4.31
N ASN A 252 -32.52 9.84 3.08
CA ASN A 252 -33.06 9.15 1.92
C ASN A 252 -32.30 7.85 1.57
N GLY A 253 -31.63 7.24 2.54
CA GLY A 253 -30.89 5.98 2.34
C GLY A 253 -29.87 6.08 1.20
N SER A 254 -29.98 5.17 0.23
CA SER A 254 -29.06 5.05 -0.93
C SER A 254 -29.51 5.82 -2.17
N MET A 255 -30.73 6.37 -2.20
CA MET A 255 -31.33 6.93 -3.40
C MET A 255 -31.16 8.45 -3.52
N GLY A 256 -31.01 8.93 -4.75
CA GLY A 256 -31.07 10.35 -5.09
C GLY A 256 -32.46 10.95 -4.82
N LEU A 257 -32.50 12.22 -4.36
CA LEU A 257 -33.77 12.85 -3.98
C LEU A 257 -34.66 13.18 -5.16
N THR A 258 -34.05 13.59 -6.28
CA THR A 258 -34.80 14.14 -7.43
C THR A 258 -35.08 13.09 -8.50
N ASP A 259 -34.21 12.10 -8.64
CA ASP A 259 -34.28 11.12 -9.72
C ASP A 259 -34.51 9.68 -9.24
N GLY A 260 -34.44 9.43 -7.93
CA GLY A 260 -34.64 8.11 -7.34
C GLY A 260 -33.58 7.08 -7.76
N LYS A 261 -32.42 7.53 -8.25
CA LYS A 261 -31.34 6.64 -8.70
C LYS A 261 -30.36 6.35 -7.57
N ASN A 262 -29.81 5.14 -7.57
CA ASN A 262 -28.71 4.78 -6.70
C ASN A 262 -27.38 5.31 -7.30
N LEU A 263 -26.76 6.29 -6.62
CA LEU A 263 -25.52 6.90 -7.08
C LEU A 263 -24.42 5.86 -7.37
N ASN A 264 -24.35 4.79 -6.56
CA ASN A 264 -23.34 3.72 -6.72
C ASN A 264 -23.69 2.72 -7.84
N ARG A 265 -24.59 3.12 -8.77
CA ARG A 265 -24.88 2.42 -10.04
C ARG A 265 -24.67 3.32 -11.25
N GLU A 266 -24.41 4.61 -11.03
CA GLU A 266 -24.37 5.60 -12.11
C GLU A 266 -22.94 5.90 -12.63
N PHE A 267 -21.87 5.41 -11.98
CA PHE A 267 -20.49 5.68 -12.43
C PHE A 267 -20.14 5.02 -13.78
N PRO A 268 -19.54 5.77 -14.74
CA PRO A 268 -18.89 7.08 -14.62
C PRO A 268 -19.79 8.30 -14.61
N GLY A 269 -21.08 8.16 -14.83
CA GLY A 269 -22.01 9.27 -14.91
C GLY A 269 -22.20 9.89 -16.30
N ASN A 270 -22.99 10.96 -16.33
CA ASN A 270 -23.28 11.73 -17.53
C ASN A 270 -23.44 13.23 -17.18
N PRO A 271 -22.62 14.14 -17.73
CA PRO A 271 -22.67 15.57 -17.38
C PRO A 271 -23.96 16.28 -17.81
N LYS A 272 -24.77 15.64 -18.65
CA LYS A 272 -26.07 16.14 -19.12
C LYS A 272 -27.23 15.31 -18.61
N GLY A 273 -26.97 14.40 -17.69
CA GLY A 273 -27.95 13.45 -17.16
C GLY A 273 -28.75 13.98 -15.98
N THR A 274 -29.32 13.06 -15.22
CA THR A 274 -30.03 13.34 -13.97
C THR A 274 -29.08 13.78 -12.85
N GLU A 275 -29.60 14.13 -11.67
CA GLU A 275 -28.76 14.61 -10.56
C GLU A 275 -27.67 13.61 -10.18
N MET A 276 -28.01 12.34 -9.98
CA MET A 276 -27.03 11.31 -9.60
C MET A 276 -26.04 10.99 -10.73
N GLU A 277 -26.49 11.02 -11.99
CA GLU A 277 -25.58 10.86 -13.13
C GLU A 277 -24.57 12.03 -13.23
N ARG A 278 -24.99 13.27 -12.97
CA ARG A 278 -24.07 14.42 -12.97
C ARG A 278 -23.11 14.39 -11.79
N LEU A 279 -23.59 13.99 -10.60
CA LEU A 279 -22.73 13.83 -9.42
C LEU A 279 -21.68 12.72 -9.65
N ALA A 280 -22.09 11.57 -10.18
CA ALA A 280 -21.18 10.47 -10.54
C ALA A 280 -20.14 10.95 -11.56
N TRP A 281 -20.55 11.72 -12.57
CA TRP A 281 -19.64 12.30 -13.56
C TRP A 281 -18.62 13.25 -12.91
N ALA A 282 -19.06 14.15 -12.05
CA ALA A 282 -18.19 15.10 -11.38
C ALA A 282 -17.16 14.38 -10.48
N VAL A 283 -17.58 13.38 -9.72
CA VAL A 283 -16.66 12.58 -8.89
C VAL A 283 -15.66 11.80 -9.74
N SER A 284 -16.11 11.17 -10.83
CA SER A 284 -15.26 10.33 -11.68
C SER A 284 -14.28 11.13 -12.56
N HIS A 285 -14.59 12.37 -12.92
CA HIS A 285 -13.79 13.18 -13.83
C HIS A 285 -13.01 14.29 -13.15
N GLU A 286 -13.48 14.81 -12.02
CA GLU A 286 -12.81 15.92 -11.32
C GLU A 286 -12.09 15.45 -10.04
N LEU A 287 -12.55 14.36 -9.39
CA LEU A 287 -12.01 13.93 -8.10
C LEU A 287 -11.15 12.65 -8.21
N GLN A 288 -11.63 11.60 -8.85
CA GLN A 288 -10.89 10.33 -8.95
C GLN A 288 -9.54 10.46 -9.69
N PRO A 289 -9.39 11.24 -10.79
CA PRO A 289 -8.16 11.30 -11.57
C PRO A 289 -6.94 11.85 -10.82
N VAL A 290 -7.12 12.56 -9.71
CA VAL A 290 -6.01 13.08 -8.90
C VAL A 290 -5.48 12.05 -7.90
N ALA A 291 -6.11 10.88 -7.79
CA ALA A 291 -5.77 9.84 -6.83
C ALA A 291 -4.86 8.75 -7.43
N ASP A 292 -3.89 8.31 -6.65
CA ASP A 292 -3.11 7.10 -6.94
C ASP A 292 -3.78 5.84 -6.34
N TYR A 293 -4.60 6.02 -5.28
CA TYR A 293 -5.32 4.95 -4.56
C TYR A 293 -6.67 5.48 -4.08
N TYR A 294 -7.64 4.59 -4.00
CA TYR A 294 -8.99 4.97 -3.59
C TYR A 294 -9.59 3.99 -2.57
N ILE A 295 -10.23 4.55 -1.53
CA ILE A 295 -11.02 3.81 -0.53
C ILE A 295 -12.42 4.43 -0.48
N ASP A 296 -13.43 3.61 -0.68
CA ASP A 296 -14.83 3.97 -0.49
C ASP A 296 -15.35 3.34 0.81
N LEU A 297 -15.94 4.16 1.69
CA LEU A 297 -16.42 3.73 3.01
C LEU A 297 -17.94 3.61 3.00
N HIS A 298 -18.43 2.39 3.16
CA HIS A 298 -19.81 2.01 3.16
C HIS A 298 -20.23 1.30 4.45
N SER A 299 -21.52 1.13 4.63
CA SER A 299 -22.19 0.27 5.60
C SER A 299 -23.57 -0.12 5.07
N GLY A 300 -24.23 -1.08 5.68
CA GLY A 300 -25.64 -1.33 5.34
C GLY A 300 -26.50 -0.10 5.64
N ASP A 301 -27.34 0.28 4.69
CA ASP A 301 -28.29 1.38 4.84
C ASP A 301 -29.49 1.02 5.73
N ASP A 302 -30.61 1.74 5.61
CA ASP A 302 -31.76 1.70 6.54
C ASP A 302 -32.35 0.29 6.77
N TYR A 303 -32.17 -0.63 5.83
CA TYR A 303 -32.75 -1.98 5.87
C TYR A 303 -31.74 -3.11 5.66
N GLU A 304 -30.47 -2.80 5.46
CA GLU A 304 -29.44 -3.81 5.19
C GLU A 304 -28.73 -4.26 6.46
N GLN A 305 -28.80 -5.55 6.74
CA GLN A 305 -27.98 -6.25 7.71
C GLN A 305 -26.80 -6.91 6.99
N LEU A 306 -25.58 -6.70 7.46
CA LEU A 306 -24.40 -7.33 6.86
C LEU A 306 -23.41 -7.87 7.90
N THR A 307 -22.59 -8.84 7.50
CA THR A 307 -21.32 -9.12 8.17
C THR A 307 -20.27 -8.14 7.63
N SER A 308 -19.26 -7.79 8.43
CA SER A 308 -18.24 -6.87 7.91
C SER A 308 -17.39 -7.55 6.84
N TYR A 309 -17.17 -6.89 5.70
CA TYR A 309 -16.32 -7.37 4.62
C TYR A 309 -15.72 -6.19 3.82
N VAL A 310 -14.82 -6.49 2.90
CA VAL A 310 -14.22 -5.52 2.00
C VAL A 310 -14.33 -6.00 0.57
N TYR A 311 -14.87 -5.16 -0.33
CA TYR A 311 -14.77 -5.41 -1.77
C TYR A 311 -13.42 -4.95 -2.30
N TYR A 312 -12.84 -5.73 -3.21
CA TYR A 312 -11.71 -5.30 -4.04
C TYR A 312 -12.01 -5.50 -5.53
N ALA A 313 -11.44 -4.63 -6.35
CA ALA A 313 -11.72 -4.62 -7.78
C ALA A 313 -11.16 -5.88 -8.47
N GLY A 314 -12.06 -6.72 -9.01
CA GLY A 314 -11.69 -7.94 -9.71
C GLY A 314 -11.60 -7.80 -11.23
N MET A 315 -12.21 -6.73 -11.80
CA MET A 315 -12.27 -6.45 -13.23
C MET A 315 -11.38 -5.25 -13.59
N ALA A 316 -10.08 -5.37 -13.29
CA ALA A 316 -9.06 -4.36 -13.60
C ALA A 316 -7.83 -5.03 -14.23
N ASP A 317 -6.87 -4.23 -14.71
CA ASP A 317 -5.58 -4.76 -15.12
C ASP A 317 -4.85 -5.45 -13.95
N GLU A 318 -3.92 -6.36 -14.26
CA GLU A 318 -3.23 -7.20 -13.26
C GLU A 318 -2.54 -6.38 -12.15
N LYS A 319 -1.97 -5.23 -12.48
CA LYS A 319 -1.29 -4.36 -11.51
C LYS A 319 -2.31 -3.73 -10.55
N THR A 320 -3.38 -3.17 -11.09
CA THR A 320 -4.46 -2.53 -10.33
C THR A 320 -5.19 -3.55 -9.46
N PHE A 321 -5.53 -4.72 -10.02
CA PHE A 321 -6.09 -5.84 -9.29
C PHE A 321 -5.21 -6.27 -8.11
N SER A 322 -3.92 -6.52 -8.36
CA SER A 322 -2.99 -6.96 -7.33
C SER A 322 -2.83 -5.94 -6.20
N GLN A 323 -2.82 -4.65 -6.52
CA GLN A 323 -2.73 -3.58 -5.52
C GLN A 323 -4.04 -3.42 -4.74
N SER A 324 -5.20 -3.48 -5.39
CA SER A 324 -6.52 -3.46 -4.73
C SER A 324 -6.64 -4.61 -3.72
N ARG A 325 -6.25 -5.82 -4.13
CA ARG A 325 -6.23 -6.99 -3.24
C ARG A 325 -5.32 -6.78 -2.03
N ARG A 326 -4.10 -6.24 -2.23
CA ARG A 326 -3.16 -5.94 -1.12
C ARG A 326 -3.71 -4.89 -0.16
N MET A 327 -4.49 -3.93 -0.64
CA MET A 327 -5.19 -2.97 0.22
C MET A 327 -6.29 -3.67 1.02
N ALA A 328 -7.11 -4.51 0.39
CA ALA A 328 -8.16 -5.29 1.06
C ALA A 328 -7.59 -6.21 2.15
N GLU A 329 -6.46 -6.85 1.91
CA GLU A 329 -5.74 -7.67 2.90
C GLU A 329 -5.31 -6.91 4.16
N GLN A 330 -5.36 -5.56 4.19
CA GLN A 330 -5.03 -4.76 5.39
C GLN A 330 -6.25 -4.49 6.28
N VAL A 331 -7.44 -4.77 5.80
CA VAL A 331 -8.71 -4.55 6.52
C VAL A 331 -8.96 -5.67 7.53
N ASP A 332 -9.39 -5.32 8.74
CA ASP A 332 -9.69 -6.30 9.81
C ASP A 332 -11.15 -6.74 9.74
N VAL A 333 -11.44 -7.58 8.77
CA VAL A 333 -12.77 -8.17 8.49
C VAL A 333 -12.61 -9.66 8.16
N PRO A 334 -13.65 -10.49 8.36
CA PRO A 334 -13.56 -11.92 8.06
C PRO A 334 -13.48 -12.24 6.56
N TYR A 335 -14.02 -11.38 5.69
CA TYR A 335 -14.14 -11.69 4.26
C TYR A 335 -13.64 -10.53 3.40
N MET A 336 -12.99 -10.86 2.28
CA MET A 336 -12.73 -9.95 1.17
C MET A 336 -13.39 -10.49 -0.09
N VAL A 337 -14.16 -9.65 -0.76
CA VAL A 337 -15.04 -10.02 -1.86
C VAL A 337 -14.46 -9.51 -3.17
N ARG A 338 -14.22 -10.42 -4.10
CA ARG A 338 -13.78 -10.09 -5.44
C ARG A 338 -14.95 -9.61 -6.28
N SER A 339 -14.95 -8.33 -6.64
CA SER A 339 -15.98 -7.78 -7.54
C SER A 339 -15.80 -8.28 -8.97
N ASN A 340 -16.92 -8.62 -9.61
CA ASN A 340 -16.98 -9.02 -11.00
C ASN A 340 -17.55 -7.94 -11.94
N VAL A 341 -17.68 -6.70 -11.46
CA VAL A 341 -18.15 -5.55 -12.25
C VAL A 341 -17.04 -4.51 -12.43
N ALA A 342 -17.01 -3.90 -13.61
CA ALA A 342 -16.01 -2.90 -14.00
C ALA A 342 -16.51 -1.45 -13.89
N SER A 343 -17.81 -1.23 -13.76
CA SER A 343 -18.44 0.10 -13.73
C SER A 343 -19.74 0.09 -12.93
N GLY A 344 -20.39 1.23 -12.84
CA GLY A 344 -21.60 1.41 -12.02
C GLY A 344 -21.25 1.88 -10.61
N GLY A 345 -20.38 1.19 -9.89
CA GLY A 345 -19.87 1.62 -8.59
C GLY A 345 -18.66 2.55 -8.68
N ALA A 346 -18.52 3.42 -7.69
CA ALA A 346 -17.45 4.43 -7.66
C ALA A 346 -16.06 3.78 -7.67
N TYR A 347 -15.80 2.81 -6.78
CA TYR A 347 -14.50 2.13 -6.69
C TYR A 347 -14.24 1.21 -7.89
N ASN A 348 -15.28 0.60 -8.47
CA ASN A 348 -15.16 -0.25 -9.65
C ASN A 348 -14.68 0.57 -10.85
N TYR A 349 -15.34 1.72 -11.08
CA TYR A 349 -14.95 2.60 -12.16
C TYR A 349 -13.53 3.14 -11.97
N ALA A 350 -13.17 3.61 -10.78
CA ALA A 350 -11.80 4.05 -10.49
C ALA A 350 -10.77 2.96 -10.81
N ALA A 351 -11.03 1.71 -10.43
CA ALA A 351 -10.15 0.59 -10.76
C ALA A 351 -10.05 0.32 -12.26
N SER A 352 -11.14 0.46 -13.01
CA SER A 352 -11.13 0.31 -14.47
C SER A 352 -10.28 1.39 -15.16
N GLN A 353 -10.03 2.52 -14.48
CA GLN A 353 -9.14 3.60 -14.92
C GLN A 353 -7.70 3.43 -14.41
N GLY A 354 -7.36 2.30 -13.80
CA GLY A 354 -6.02 2.00 -13.30
C GLY A 354 -5.73 2.55 -11.89
N ILE A 355 -6.75 2.97 -11.14
CA ILE A 355 -6.62 3.45 -9.76
C ILE A 355 -6.96 2.30 -8.81
N PRO A 356 -5.99 1.69 -8.12
CA PRO A 356 -6.25 0.63 -7.15
C PRO A 356 -7.24 1.08 -6.08
N SER A 357 -8.33 0.34 -5.94
CA SER A 357 -9.48 0.76 -5.14
C SER A 357 -10.16 -0.39 -4.42
N ILE A 358 -10.73 -0.08 -3.27
CA ILE A 358 -11.51 -0.97 -2.42
C ILE A 358 -12.75 -0.25 -1.89
N LEU A 359 -13.73 -1.05 -1.47
CA LEU A 359 -14.90 -0.56 -0.73
C LEU A 359 -15.02 -1.36 0.57
N ILE A 360 -15.11 -0.66 1.71
CA ILE A 360 -15.21 -1.29 3.04
C ILE A 360 -16.66 -1.23 3.50
N GLU A 361 -17.23 -2.39 3.79
CA GLU A 361 -18.57 -2.56 4.35
C GLU A 361 -18.49 -2.87 5.84
N ARG A 362 -19.04 -2.00 6.70
CA ARG A 362 -19.07 -2.23 8.13
C ARG A 362 -20.24 -1.52 8.81
N GLY A 363 -21.02 -2.25 9.62
CA GLY A 363 -22.25 -1.77 10.24
C GLY A 363 -23.46 -1.95 9.31
N GLY A 364 -24.65 -1.63 9.76
CA GLY A 364 -25.88 -1.80 8.98
C GLY A 364 -27.11 -1.25 9.67
N MET A 365 -28.26 -1.40 9.04
CA MET A 365 -29.57 -0.94 9.54
C MET A 365 -29.62 0.57 9.80
N GLY A 366 -28.94 1.38 8.98
CA GLY A 366 -28.89 2.82 9.20
C GLY A 366 -28.36 3.24 10.58
N ALA A 367 -27.56 2.37 11.22
CA ALA A 367 -27.03 2.58 12.56
C ALA A 367 -25.51 2.73 12.54
N TRP A 368 -24.94 3.18 13.64
CA TRP A 368 -23.50 3.24 13.83
C TRP A 368 -23.12 3.11 15.30
N THR A 369 -21.95 2.54 15.57
CA THR A 369 -21.35 2.46 16.90
C THR A 369 -19.95 3.04 16.92
N SER A 370 -19.52 3.50 18.10
CA SER A 370 -18.14 3.99 18.26
C SER A 370 -17.09 2.91 18.02
N GLU A 371 -17.44 1.63 18.13
CA GLU A 371 -16.55 0.50 17.86
C GLU A 371 -16.36 0.30 16.37
N GLU A 372 -17.42 0.29 15.58
CA GLU A 372 -17.38 0.18 14.12
C GLU A 372 -16.60 1.34 13.49
N VAL A 373 -16.88 2.58 13.92
CA VAL A 373 -16.15 3.78 13.50
C VAL A 373 -14.66 3.67 13.81
N ARG A 374 -14.31 3.21 15.02
CA ARG A 374 -12.92 3.03 15.44
C ARG A 374 -12.21 1.96 14.60
N SER A 375 -12.91 0.86 14.31
CA SER A 375 -12.40 -0.23 13.48
C SER A 375 -12.17 0.23 12.04
N THR A 376 -13.14 0.93 11.42
CA THR A 376 -12.99 1.50 10.08
C THR A 376 -11.81 2.47 9.98
N ARG A 377 -11.65 3.36 10.98
CA ARG A 377 -10.47 4.26 11.02
C ARG A 377 -9.15 3.52 11.16
N ARG A 378 -9.12 2.46 11.99
CA ARG A 378 -7.93 1.60 12.15
C ARG A 378 -7.55 0.95 10.82
N ASP A 379 -8.53 0.44 10.10
CA ASP A 379 -8.32 -0.23 8.82
C ASP A 379 -7.78 0.74 7.76
N VAL A 380 -8.40 1.91 7.62
CA VAL A 380 -7.88 2.97 6.74
C VAL A 380 -6.45 3.35 7.12
N ARG A 381 -6.16 3.52 8.41
CA ARG A 381 -4.80 3.83 8.87
C ARG A 381 -3.80 2.71 8.55
N ASN A 382 -4.20 1.44 8.68
CA ASN A 382 -3.37 0.29 8.32
C ASN A 382 -3.05 0.27 6.82
N ILE A 383 -4.03 0.60 5.97
CA ILE A 383 -3.83 0.74 4.52
C ILE A 383 -2.86 1.88 4.22
N LEU A 384 -3.08 3.06 4.81
CA LEU A 384 -2.18 4.21 4.64
C LEU A 384 -0.74 3.91 5.07
N CYS A 385 -0.56 3.19 6.19
CA CYS A 385 0.75 2.72 6.64
C CYS A 385 1.36 1.67 5.71
N HIS A 386 0.53 0.77 5.16
CA HIS A 386 0.98 -0.25 4.20
C HIS A 386 1.51 0.37 2.92
N LEU A 387 0.84 1.40 2.43
CA LEU A 387 1.19 2.12 1.21
C LEU A 387 2.29 3.18 1.40
N GLY A 388 2.77 3.37 2.64
CA GLY A 388 3.78 4.38 2.95
C GLY A 388 3.27 5.82 2.93
N ILE A 389 1.94 6.03 2.82
CA ILE A 389 1.30 7.35 2.83
C ILE A 389 1.23 7.94 4.25
N TYR A 390 1.22 7.10 5.27
CA TYR A 390 1.20 7.54 6.66
C TYR A 390 2.27 6.83 7.48
N GLN A 391 3.10 7.59 8.20
CA GLN A 391 4.14 7.03 9.06
C GLN A 391 3.54 6.46 10.35
N GLY A 392 3.83 5.19 10.61
CA GLY A 392 3.43 4.51 11.82
C GLY A 392 3.53 2.99 11.69
N LYS A 393 3.32 2.32 12.81
CA LYS A 393 3.13 0.87 12.81
C LYS A 393 1.66 0.57 12.51
N LYS A 394 1.42 -0.51 11.77
CA LYS A 394 0.07 -1.04 11.61
C LYS A 394 -0.45 -1.53 12.95
N ASP A 395 -1.72 -1.32 13.20
CA ASP A 395 -2.39 -1.88 14.35
C ASP A 395 -2.64 -3.38 14.14
N TYR A 396 -2.76 -4.09 15.26
CA TYR A 396 -3.11 -5.51 15.25
C TYR A 396 -4.47 -5.74 14.57
N ARG A 397 -4.56 -6.85 13.82
CA ARG A 397 -5.78 -7.34 13.19
C ARG A 397 -6.22 -8.65 13.83
N THR A 398 -7.51 -8.80 13.99
CA THR A 398 -8.14 -10.03 14.49
C THR A 398 -8.31 -11.04 13.35
N TYR A 399 -8.63 -10.53 12.16
CA TYR A 399 -8.93 -11.35 10.98
C TYR A 399 -7.85 -11.21 9.91
N TYR A 400 -7.70 -12.30 9.16
CA TYR A 400 -7.06 -12.34 7.85
C TYR A 400 -8.17 -12.69 6.86
N PRO A 401 -8.64 -11.73 6.03
CA PRO A 401 -9.85 -11.92 5.24
C PRO A 401 -9.76 -13.16 4.34
N LEU A 402 -10.81 -13.99 4.37
CA LEU A 402 -10.98 -15.07 3.41
C LEU A 402 -11.50 -14.49 2.10
N ASP A 403 -10.96 -14.99 0.99
CA ASP A 403 -11.38 -14.57 -0.35
C ASP A 403 -12.75 -15.16 -0.68
N VAL A 404 -13.66 -14.31 -1.18
CA VAL A 404 -15.01 -14.69 -1.57
C VAL A 404 -15.23 -14.32 -3.03
N THR A 405 -15.69 -15.30 -3.81
CA THR A 405 -16.00 -15.15 -5.24
C THR A 405 -17.41 -15.63 -5.52
N ASP A 406 -17.83 -15.54 -6.77
CA ASP A 406 -19.10 -16.07 -7.24
C ASP A 406 -20.28 -15.61 -6.38
N ILE A 407 -20.47 -14.29 -6.30
CA ILE A 407 -21.53 -13.71 -5.47
C ILE A 407 -22.88 -13.94 -6.13
N CYS A 408 -23.81 -14.55 -5.39
CA CYS A 408 -25.22 -14.63 -5.73
C CYS A 408 -25.97 -13.50 -5.02
N TYR A 409 -26.66 -12.70 -5.80
CA TYR A 409 -27.61 -11.68 -5.33
C TYR A 409 -29.02 -12.19 -5.61
N GLN A 410 -29.77 -12.52 -4.57
CA GLN A 410 -31.15 -12.92 -4.72
C GLN A 410 -32.06 -11.75 -4.36
N ASP A 411 -32.74 -11.23 -5.37
CA ASP A 411 -33.80 -10.24 -5.22
C ASP A 411 -35.14 -10.95 -5.01
N ALA A 412 -36.05 -10.30 -4.30
CA ALA A 412 -37.41 -10.84 -4.14
C ALA A 412 -38.15 -10.81 -5.48
N SER A 413 -38.83 -11.89 -5.87
CA SER A 413 -39.58 -11.94 -7.12
C SER A 413 -40.87 -11.14 -7.07
N ARG A 414 -41.30 -10.70 -5.87
CA ARG A 414 -42.56 -9.95 -5.61
C ARG A 414 -42.54 -9.29 -4.25
N ASP A 415 -43.43 -8.33 -4.04
CA ASP A 415 -43.65 -7.72 -2.74
C ASP A 415 -44.14 -8.75 -1.71
N GLY A 416 -43.65 -8.62 -0.46
CA GLY A 416 -44.05 -9.50 0.61
C GLY A 416 -43.32 -9.24 1.93
N LEU A 417 -43.49 -10.21 2.82
CA LEU A 417 -42.89 -10.21 4.16
C LEU A 417 -41.74 -11.23 4.19
N TRP A 418 -40.52 -10.76 4.41
CA TRP A 418 -39.30 -11.56 4.46
C TRP A 418 -39.07 -12.16 5.85
N TYR A 419 -38.90 -13.45 5.92
CA TYR A 419 -38.55 -14.22 7.11
C TYR A 419 -37.24 -14.97 6.88
N PRO A 420 -36.08 -14.37 7.25
CA PRO A 420 -34.79 -15.03 7.12
C PRO A 420 -34.61 -16.15 8.14
N PHE A 421 -34.05 -17.29 7.72
CA PHE A 421 -33.68 -18.40 8.59
C PHE A 421 -32.19 -18.39 8.94
N LYS A 422 -31.45 -17.52 8.30
CA LYS A 422 -30.00 -17.30 8.45
C LYS A 422 -29.71 -15.84 8.75
N LYS A 423 -28.50 -15.57 9.15
CA LYS A 423 -27.98 -14.21 9.37
C LYS A 423 -26.68 -13.97 8.62
N PRO A 424 -26.28 -12.74 8.36
CA PRO A 424 -24.98 -12.41 7.77
C PRO A 424 -23.83 -13.02 8.58
N GLY A 425 -22.88 -13.65 7.88
CA GLY A 425 -21.78 -14.41 8.44
C GLY A 425 -22.04 -15.90 8.64
N ASP A 426 -23.29 -16.38 8.53
CA ASP A 426 -23.59 -17.80 8.60
C ASP A 426 -23.09 -18.53 7.34
N MET A 427 -22.50 -19.70 7.56
CA MET A 427 -22.17 -20.64 6.49
C MET A 427 -23.42 -21.33 6.01
N ILE A 428 -23.51 -21.53 4.70
CA ILE A 428 -24.65 -22.17 4.02
C ILE A 428 -24.16 -23.31 3.14
N ARG A 429 -25.05 -24.26 2.85
CA ARG A 429 -24.82 -25.38 1.94
C ARG A 429 -25.76 -25.29 0.73
N GLU A 430 -25.32 -25.83 -0.39
CA GLU A 430 -26.16 -26.00 -1.58
C GLU A 430 -27.49 -26.68 -1.23
N GLY A 431 -28.59 -26.11 -1.72
CA GLY A 431 -29.97 -26.61 -1.45
C GLY A 431 -30.53 -26.21 -0.08
N GLU A 432 -29.78 -25.50 0.77
CA GLU A 432 -30.29 -25.05 2.08
C GLU A 432 -31.27 -23.89 1.92
N ILE A 433 -32.39 -23.93 2.65
CA ILE A 433 -33.39 -22.85 2.65
C ILE A 433 -32.85 -21.70 3.50
N LEU A 434 -32.71 -20.53 2.91
CA LEU A 434 -32.14 -19.32 3.54
C LEU A 434 -33.22 -18.46 4.22
N GLY A 435 -34.44 -18.51 3.70
CA GLY A 435 -35.61 -17.79 4.21
C GLY A 435 -36.79 -17.94 3.30
N GLU A 436 -37.89 -17.25 3.64
CA GLU A 436 -39.12 -17.28 2.90
C GLU A 436 -39.80 -15.91 2.82
N VAL A 437 -40.50 -15.68 1.72
CA VAL A 437 -41.39 -14.51 1.56
C VAL A 437 -42.84 -14.97 1.70
N ARG A 438 -43.63 -14.27 2.52
CA ARG A 438 -45.02 -14.55 2.78
C ARG A 438 -45.93 -13.36 2.44
N ASP A 439 -47.20 -13.63 2.19
CA ASP A 439 -48.22 -12.59 2.11
C ASP A 439 -48.70 -12.14 3.51
N TYR A 440 -49.64 -11.18 3.57
CA TYR A 440 -50.16 -10.65 4.83
C TYR A 440 -51.06 -11.65 5.59
N GLU A 441 -51.54 -12.69 4.92
CA GLU A 441 -52.31 -13.79 5.51
C GLU A 441 -51.42 -14.95 5.98
N GLY A 442 -50.09 -14.82 5.78
CA GLY A 442 -49.09 -15.83 6.15
C GLY A 442 -48.89 -16.93 5.11
N GLY A 443 -49.54 -16.81 3.93
CA GLY A 443 -49.35 -17.72 2.80
C GLY A 443 -47.92 -17.63 2.24
N LEU A 444 -47.30 -18.77 1.94
CA LEU A 444 -45.97 -18.83 1.33
C LEU A 444 -46.05 -18.32 -0.12
N LEU A 445 -45.20 -17.31 -0.42
CA LEU A 445 -45.04 -16.74 -1.76
C LEU A 445 -43.79 -17.24 -2.46
N GLU A 446 -42.66 -17.30 -1.74
CA GLU A 446 -41.35 -17.63 -2.29
C GLU A 446 -40.45 -18.28 -1.24
N LEU A 447 -39.53 -19.17 -1.68
CA LEU A 447 -38.46 -19.71 -0.87
C LEU A 447 -37.11 -19.25 -1.46
N SER A 448 -36.27 -18.68 -0.63
CA SER A 448 -34.86 -18.43 -0.96
C SER A 448 -34.03 -19.68 -0.64
N VAL A 449 -33.33 -20.21 -1.63
CA VAL A 449 -32.53 -21.44 -1.53
C VAL A 449 -31.12 -21.17 -2.00
N ALA A 450 -30.14 -21.67 -1.27
CA ALA A 450 -28.73 -21.56 -1.64
C ALA A 450 -28.39 -22.37 -2.89
N GLU A 451 -27.78 -21.76 -3.89
CA GLU A 451 -27.34 -22.41 -5.13
C GLU A 451 -26.04 -23.20 -4.97
N TYR A 452 -25.24 -22.87 -3.95
CA TYR A 452 -23.95 -23.49 -3.65
C TYR A 452 -23.53 -23.24 -2.19
N ASP A 453 -22.50 -23.95 -1.74
CA ASP A 453 -21.90 -23.74 -0.42
C ASP A 453 -21.22 -22.36 -0.34
N GLY A 454 -21.46 -21.60 0.74
CA GLY A 454 -20.92 -20.27 0.85
C GLY A 454 -21.13 -19.62 2.21
N VAL A 455 -21.01 -18.29 2.23
CA VAL A 455 -21.26 -17.44 3.40
C VAL A 455 -22.22 -16.31 3.03
N ILE A 456 -23.18 -16.03 3.91
CA ILE A 456 -24.09 -14.89 3.74
C ILE A 456 -23.34 -13.60 4.04
N LEU A 457 -23.31 -12.67 3.09
CA LEU A 457 -22.65 -11.38 3.20
C LEU A 457 -23.59 -10.32 3.78
N TYR A 458 -24.77 -10.18 3.17
CA TYR A 458 -25.81 -9.30 3.67
C TYR A 458 -27.21 -9.83 3.37
N GLN A 459 -28.21 -9.27 4.02
CA GLN A 459 -29.63 -9.51 3.76
C GLN A 459 -30.48 -8.32 4.19
N THR A 460 -31.72 -8.25 3.67
CA THR A 460 -32.70 -7.34 4.20
C THR A 460 -33.02 -7.70 5.65
N GLY A 461 -32.82 -6.75 6.56
CA GLY A 461 -33.07 -6.88 8.00
C GLY A 461 -34.46 -6.40 8.43
N THR A 462 -35.20 -5.77 7.53
CA THR A 462 -36.60 -5.36 7.75
C THR A 462 -37.57 -6.46 7.31
N LEU A 463 -38.80 -6.38 7.79
CA LEU A 463 -39.84 -7.36 7.46
C LEU A 463 -40.29 -7.28 5.99
N GLN A 464 -40.33 -6.07 5.42
CA GLN A 464 -40.78 -5.83 4.07
C GLN A 464 -39.70 -6.11 3.03
N VAL A 465 -40.05 -6.77 1.93
CA VAL A 465 -39.29 -6.80 0.68
C VAL A 465 -40.18 -6.36 -0.47
N LEU A 466 -39.57 -5.72 -1.46
CA LEU A 466 -40.21 -5.28 -2.69
C LEU A 466 -39.77 -6.18 -3.84
N GLY A 467 -40.65 -6.42 -4.79
CA GLY A 467 -40.32 -7.12 -6.03
C GLY A 467 -39.16 -6.41 -6.76
N ASP A 468 -38.21 -7.18 -7.26
CA ASP A 468 -36.94 -6.72 -7.85
C ASP A 468 -36.05 -5.94 -6.86
N GLY A 469 -36.34 -6.02 -5.56
CA GLY A 469 -35.51 -5.43 -4.50
C GLY A 469 -34.56 -6.44 -3.82
N PRO A 470 -33.41 -6.00 -3.27
CA PRO A 470 -32.42 -6.88 -2.66
C PRO A 470 -32.99 -7.61 -1.44
N MET A 471 -32.82 -8.92 -1.39
CA MET A 471 -33.31 -9.78 -0.33
C MET A 471 -32.15 -10.39 0.47
N ILE A 472 -31.23 -11.08 -0.22
CA ILE A 472 -30.08 -11.73 0.40
C ILE A 472 -28.92 -11.88 -0.60
N ALA A 473 -27.69 -11.72 -0.13
CA ALA A 473 -26.50 -12.00 -0.92
C ALA A 473 -25.53 -12.92 -0.16
N TYR A 474 -24.99 -13.88 -0.88
CA TYR A 474 -23.99 -14.81 -0.37
C TYR A 474 -22.92 -15.10 -1.43
N GLY A 475 -21.75 -15.57 -1.00
CA GLY A 475 -20.66 -15.84 -1.91
C GLY A 475 -19.89 -17.08 -1.51
N LYS A 476 -19.16 -17.65 -2.49
CA LYS A 476 -18.35 -18.84 -2.34
C LYS A 476 -17.00 -18.49 -1.72
N ILE A 477 -16.66 -19.10 -0.58
CA ILE A 477 -15.36 -18.93 0.04
C ILE A 477 -14.32 -19.71 -0.77
N VAL A 478 -13.30 -18.99 -1.25
CA VAL A 478 -12.12 -19.61 -1.87
C VAL A 478 -11.13 -19.92 -0.77
N ASN A 479 -10.85 -21.21 -0.59
CA ASN A 479 -9.80 -21.63 0.31
C ASN A 479 -8.42 -21.27 -0.31
N PRO A 480 -7.64 -20.35 0.29
CA PRO A 480 -6.32 -19.98 -0.25
C PRO A 480 -5.37 -21.18 -0.38
N TYR A 481 -5.65 -22.26 0.36
CA TYR A 481 -4.93 -23.52 0.26
C TYR A 481 -5.20 -24.22 -1.07
N ASP A 482 -6.45 -24.17 -1.56
CA ASP A 482 -6.83 -24.86 -2.80
C ASP A 482 -6.28 -24.11 -4.02
N GLU A 483 -6.35 -22.78 -4.07
CA GLU A 483 -5.70 -21.99 -5.13
C GLU A 483 -4.18 -22.17 -5.15
N ARG A 484 -3.52 -22.16 -4.00
CA ARG A 484 -2.06 -22.43 -3.93
C ARG A 484 -1.75 -23.84 -4.37
N LYS A 485 -2.56 -24.80 -3.94
CA LYS A 485 -2.41 -26.21 -4.33
C LYS A 485 -2.56 -26.37 -5.84
N GLU A 486 -3.60 -25.79 -6.43
CA GLU A 486 -3.82 -25.82 -7.88
C GLU A 486 -2.68 -25.13 -8.65
N ARG A 487 -2.20 -23.96 -8.19
CA ARG A 487 -1.04 -23.29 -8.81
C ARG A 487 0.24 -24.12 -8.68
N ILE A 488 0.48 -24.74 -7.54
CA ILE A 488 1.63 -25.63 -7.31
C ILE A 488 1.50 -26.87 -8.20
N VAL A 489 0.32 -27.48 -8.25
CA VAL A 489 0.04 -28.65 -9.11
C VAL A 489 0.25 -28.28 -10.58
N SER A 490 -0.39 -27.20 -11.08
CA SER A 490 -0.24 -26.73 -12.45
C SER A 490 1.22 -26.35 -12.81
N TYR A 491 1.96 -25.75 -11.89
CA TYR A 491 3.38 -25.45 -12.09
C TYR A 491 4.21 -26.74 -12.27
N TRP A 492 3.97 -27.74 -11.43
CA TRP A 492 4.68 -29.01 -11.49
C TRP A 492 4.24 -29.88 -12.67
N GLU A 493 2.96 -29.84 -13.06
CA GLU A 493 2.46 -30.52 -14.25
C GLU A 493 3.14 -30.01 -15.52
N LYS A 494 3.26 -28.70 -15.68
CA LYS A 494 3.97 -28.08 -16.81
C LYS A 494 5.46 -28.44 -16.87
N ARG A 495 6.10 -28.70 -15.72
CA ARG A 495 7.53 -29.01 -15.62
C ARG A 495 7.82 -30.50 -15.47
N SER A 496 6.82 -31.33 -15.26
CA SER A 496 7.01 -32.76 -14.93
C SER A 496 7.80 -33.53 -15.99
N GLY A 497 7.62 -33.23 -17.28
CA GLY A 497 8.35 -33.88 -18.37
C GLY A 497 9.85 -33.66 -18.30
N ASP A 498 10.26 -32.39 -18.31
CA ASP A 498 11.68 -31.99 -18.28
C ASP A 498 12.34 -32.38 -16.95
N PHE A 499 11.60 -32.25 -15.84
CA PHE A 499 12.10 -32.62 -14.52
C PHE A 499 12.36 -34.13 -14.38
N LEU A 500 11.50 -34.96 -14.94
CA LEU A 500 11.66 -36.41 -14.98
C LEU A 500 12.92 -36.84 -15.76
N GLU A 501 13.16 -36.22 -16.91
CA GLU A 501 14.36 -36.51 -17.72
C GLU A 501 15.64 -36.08 -16.99
N HIS A 502 15.66 -34.90 -16.39
CA HIS A 502 16.78 -34.44 -15.58
C HIS A 502 17.07 -35.37 -14.40
N LYS A 503 16.05 -35.78 -13.65
CA LYS A 503 16.23 -36.68 -12.50
C LYS A 503 16.64 -38.09 -12.90
N ARG A 504 16.23 -38.59 -14.05
CA ARG A 504 16.74 -39.82 -14.63
C ARG A 504 18.22 -39.72 -15.00
N ALA A 505 18.64 -38.64 -15.61
CA ALA A 505 20.05 -38.39 -15.94
C ALA A 505 20.87 -38.31 -14.65
N GLU A 506 20.36 -37.63 -13.62
CA GLU A 506 21.01 -37.51 -12.31
C GLU A 506 21.20 -38.86 -11.61
N LEU A 507 20.23 -39.78 -11.72
CA LEU A 507 20.34 -41.16 -11.16
C LEU A 507 21.49 -41.97 -11.77
N HIS A 508 21.97 -41.60 -12.94
CA HIS A 508 23.08 -42.28 -13.63
C HIS A 508 24.36 -41.42 -13.62
N SER A 509 24.38 -40.33 -12.86
CA SER A 509 25.51 -39.42 -12.75
C SER A 509 26.27 -39.64 -11.42
N PRO A 510 27.53 -39.18 -11.30
CA PRO A 510 28.29 -39.22 -10.03
C PRO A 510 27.59 -38.49 -8.87
N MET A 511 26.60 -37.63 -9.16
CA MET A 511 25.83 -36.95 -8.12
C MET A 511 24.94 -37.92 -7.33
N SER A 512 24.46 -38.99 -7.94
CA SER A 512 23.66 -40.01 -7.25
C SER A 512 24.45 -40.68 -6.12
N GLU A 513 25.75 -40.98 -6.33
CA GLU A 513 26.62 -41.56 -5.30
C GLU A 513 26.88 -40.57 -4.16
N ARG A 514 27.04 -39.30 -4.44
CA ARG A 514 27.21 -38.24 -3.41
C ARG A 514 25.96 -38.11 -2.56
N TRP A 515 24.77 -38.04 -3.17
CA TRP A 515 23.51 -37.99 -2.44
C TRP A 515 23.30 -39.25 -1.57
N LEU A 516 23.61 -40.40 -2.12
CA LEU A 516 23.50 -41.66 -1.39
C LEU A 516 24.44 -41.70 -0.18
N TYR A 517 25.68 -41.20 -0.34
CA TYR A 517 26.64 -41.07 0.75
C TYR A 517 26.12 -40.15 1.86
N GLU A 518 25.61 -38.96 1.52
CA GLU A 518 25.07 -38.01 2.51
C GLU A 518 23.86 -38.60 3.26
N ILE A 519 22.95 -39.23 2.55
CA ILE A 519 21.78 -39.85 3.18
C ILE A 519 22.20 -40.99 4.11
N LYS A 520 23.10 -41.87 3.67
CA LYS A 520 23.58 -43.00 4.48
C LYS A 520 24.31 -42.58 5.74
N ASN A 521 25.00 -41.44 5.71
CA ASN A 521 25.65 -40.86 6.90
C ASN A 521 24.67 -40.41 7.99
N GLN A 522 23.42 -40.16 7.62
CA GLN A 522 22.37 -39.74 8.55
C GLN A 522 21.50 -40.93 9.02
N LEU A 523 21.56 -42.05 8.32
CA LEU A 523 20.75 -43.22 8.67
C LEU A 523 21.43 -44.07 9.74
N PRO A 524 20.66 -44.67 10.68
CA PRO A 524 21.17 -45.74 11.56
C PRO A 524 21.76 -46.90 10.75
N GLN A 525 22.74 -47.61 11.33
CA GLN A 525 23.41 -48.72 10.62
C GLN A 525 22.53 -49.97 10.42
N ASP A 526 21.31 -49.97 10.92
CA ASP A 526 20.35 -51.06 10.74
C ASP A 526 19.76 -51.03 9.32
N ARG A 527 19.84 -52.16 8.59
CA ARG A 527 19.31 -52.29 7.22
C ARG A 527 17.81 -52.61 7.15
N ASN A 528 17.15 -52.88 8.27
CA ASN A 528 15.72 -53.16 8.31
C ASN A 528 14.86 -51.90 8.49
N LEU A 529 15.40 -50.74 8.17
CA LEU A 529 14.70 -49.44 8.27
C LEU A 529 13.57 -49.32 7.25
N ARG A 530 12.42 -48.88 7.72
CA ARG A 530 11.33 -48.40 6.85
C ARG A 530 11.47 -46.90 6.67
N ILE A 531 11.70 -46.46 5.45
CA ILE A 531 11.95 -45.07 5.11
C ILE A 531 10.73 -44.48 4.43
N LEU A 532 10.33 -43.29 4.83
CA LEU A 532 9.29 -42.51 4.18
C LEU A 532 9.92 -41.31 3.45
N ASP A 533 9.74 -41.26 2.13
CA ASP A 533 10.16 -40.14 1.27
C ASP A 533 8.94 -39.22 1.05
N VAL A 534 8.94 -38.07 1.72
CA VAL A 534 7.84 -37.10 1.67
C VAL A 534 8.15 -36.03 0.63
N GLY A 535 7.23 -35.84 -0.33
CA GLY A 535 7.47 -34.94 -1.46
C GLY A 535 8.40 -35.53 -2.50
N CYS A 536 8.34 -36.85 -2.68
CA CYS A 536 9.28 -37.63 -3.49
C CYS A 536 9.41 -37.18 -4.96
N GLY A 537 8.45 -36.43 -5.50
CA GLY A 537 8.45 -35.96 -6.90
C GLY A 537 8.71 -37.10 -7.88
N ALA A 538 9.83 -37.05 -8.59
CA ALA A 538 10.27 -38.11 -9.52
C ALA A 538 10.82 -39.39 -8.82
N GLY A 539 10.77 -39.46 -7.51
CA GLY A 539 11.24 -40.63 -6.72
C GLY A 539 12.76 -40.81 -6.69
N PHE A 540 13.52 -39.75 -6.85
CA PHE A 540 14.98 -39.82 -6.94
C PHE A 540 15.59 -40.49 -5.70
N PHE A 541 15.29 -39.98 -4.50
CA PHE A 541 15.78 -40.59 -3.26
C PHE A 541 15.19 -41.98 -3.01
N SER A 542 13.89 -42.15 -3.31
CA SER A 542 13.24 -43.46 -3.18
C SER A 542 13.93 -44.54 -4.00
N VAL A 543 14.30 -44.24 -5.26
CA VAL A 543 14.99 -45.17 -6.13
C VAL A 543 16.41 -45.44 -5.66
N LEU A 544 17.15 -44.42 -5.19
CA LEU A 544 18.50 -44.59 -4.64
C LEU A 544 18.50 -45.51 -3.42
N LEU A 545 17.60 -45.24 -2.48
CA LEU A 545 17.51 -46.04 -1.24
C LEU A 545 16.99 -47.46 -1.48
N ALA A 546 16.05 -47.63 -2.41
CA ALA A 546 15.56 -48.95 -2.79
C ALA A 546 16.65 -49.81 -3.45
N LYS A 547 17.54 -49.21 -4.27
CA LYS A 547 18.73 -49.91 -4.84
C LYS A 547 19.70 -50.42 -3.77
N GLU A 548 19.77 -49.71 -2.63
CA GLU A 548 20.58 -50.13 -1.46
C GLU A 548 19.90 -51.16 -0.54
N GLY A 549 18.66 -51.53 -0.89
CA GLY A 549 17.92 -52.56 -0.17
C GLY A 549 17.02 -52.08 0.97
N TYR A 550 16.83 -50.75 1.12
CA TYR A 550 15.89 -50.22 2.10
C TYR A 550 14.43 -50.37 1.64
N GLN A 551 13.52 -50.54 2.60
CA GLN A 551 12.08 -50.47 2.34
C GLN A 551 11.65 -49.00 2.35
N VAL A 552 11.23 -48.47 1.19
CA VAL A 552 10.87 -47.06 1.02
C VAL A 552 9.40 -46.94 0.65
N SER A 553 8.70 -46.09 1.38
CA SER A 553 7.35 -45.62 1.05
C SER A 553 7.45 -44.18 0.55
N CYS A 554 6.65 -43.81 -0.45
CA CYS A 554 6.66 -42.48 -1.05
C CYS A 554 5.33 -41.78 -0.83
N ILE A 555 5.37 -40.49 -0.48
CA ILE A 555 4.19 -39.62 -0.48
C ILE A 555 4.50 -38.40 -1.36
N CYS A 556 3.64 -38.11 -2.33
CA CYS A 556 3.72 -36.93 -3.17
C CYS A 556 2.38 -36.19 -3.15
N CYS A 557 2.41 -34.85 -3.13
CA CYS A 557 1.22 -34.00 -3.08
C CYS A 557 0.63 -33.67 -4.47
N ALA A 558 1.20 -34.20 -5.55
CA ALA A 558 0.72 -34.01 -6.91
C ALA A 558 0.58 -35.35 -7.63
N ASP A 559 -0.32 -35.43 -8.60
CA ASP A 559 -0.59 -36.62 -9.44
C ASP A 559 0.59 -37.11 -10.28
N CYS A 560 1.81 -36.67 -9.96
CA CYS A 560 3.06 -37.19 -10.52
C CYS A 560 3.19 -38.74 -10.34
N PHE A 561 2.41 -39.34 -9.47
CA PHE A 561 2.40 -40.78 -9.19
C PHE A 561 1.84 -41.61 -10.37
N PHE A 562 0.88 -41.10 -11.11
CA PHE A 562 0.26 -41.82 -12.24
C PHE A 562 1.20 -42.01 -13.44
N TYR A 563 2.16 -41.12 -13.61
CA TYR A 563 3.12 -41.22 -14.73
C TYR A 563 4.28 -42.17 -14.45
N LEU A 564 4.64 -42.36 -13.17
CA LEU A 564 5.73 -43.27 -12.76
C LEU A 564 5.32 -44.75 -12.73
N SER A 565 4.06 -45.02 -12.38
CA SER A 565 3.56 -46.41 -12.29
C SER A 565 3.43 -47.09 -13.66
N HIS A 566 3.31 -46.33 -14.76
CA HIS A 566 3.14 -46.89 -16.11
C HIS A 566 4.44 -47.07 -16.89
N LYS A 567 5.58 -46.50 -16.47
CA LYS A 567 6.84 -46.56 -17.23
C LYS A 567 8.05 -47.18 -16.50
N ILE A 568 7.96 -47.44 -15.21
CA ILE A 568 9.02 -48.16 -14.49
C ILE A 568 8.45 -49.54 -14.09
N LYS A 569 8.83 -50.57 -14.85
CA LYS A 569 8.69 -51.96 -14.38
C LYS A 569 9.62 -52.14 -13.18
N VAL A 570 9.18 -51.77 -11.99
CA VAL A 570 9.73 -52.26 -10.74
C VAL A 570 9.04 -53.61 -10.48
N SER A 571 9.84 -54.66 -10.39
CA SER A 571 9.37 -56.01 -10.07
C SER A 571 8.45 -55.97 -8.86
N ARG A 572 7.29 -56.63 -8.99
CA ARG A 572 6.21 -56.81 -8.03
C ARG A 572 6.70 -57.03 -6.61
N SER A 573 6.53 -56.05 -5.73
CA SER A 573 6.15 -56.27 -4.31
C SER A 573 5.84 -54.92 -3.64
N VAL A 574 4.78 -54.23 -4.12
CA VAL A 574 4.13 -53.20 -3.33
C VAL A 574 2.66 -53.61 -3.19
N LYS A 575 2.30 -54.10 -2.02
CA LYS A 575 0.91 -54.30 -1.63
C LYS A 575 0.30 -52.93 -1.34
N ASN A 576 -0.81 -52.64 -2.01
CA ASN A 576 -1.70 -51.49 -1.74
C ASN A 576 -2.04 -51.48 -0.25
N ILE A 577 -1.96 -50.27 0.32
CA ILE A 577 -2.68 -49.93 1.54
C ILE A 577 -3.76 -48.94 1.07
N ASP A 578 -5.04 -49.38 1.21
CA ASP A 578 -6.25 -48.58 1.04
C ASP A 578 -6.33 -47.45 2.06
#